data_957de4d4bda64bdc76d9cf24765f0634
#
_entry.id   957de4d4bda64bdc76d9cf24765f0634
#
_cell.length_a   1.000
_cell.length_b   1.000
_cell.length_c   1.000
_cell.angle_alpha   90.00
_cell.angle_beta   90.00
_cell.angle_gamma   90.00
#
_symmetry.space_group_name_H-M   'P 1'
#
loop_
_entity.id
_entity.type
_entity.pdbx_description
1 polymer ?
#
loop_
_entity_poly.entity_id
_entity_poly.type
_entity_poly.pdbx_seq_one_letter_code
_entity_poly.pdbx_strand_id
1 'polypeptide(L)'
;YNFSFFLDGKQAVAPSAVPSRMTRETPRELTIDEIKEIVNRFSQAAVRVKKAGYDGVEVLSGTGYLISEFLSPFTNKREDDYGGSFENRMRFGLEVMQAIRREVGEDFPIIVRMNGNDFMPGGNGRKDLQEYARQLVQVGVDALNINVGWHEARVPQIVTSVPRGVFGYLAKG
;
A
#
# COMPACT_ATOMS: atom_id res chain seq x y z
N TYR A 1 5.18 -8.88 4.86
CA TYR A 1 5.33 -8.78 6.33
C TYR A 1 4.79 -9.97 7.14
N ASN A 2 4.42 -11.08 6.53
CA ASN A 2 3.96 -12.23 7.28
C ASN A 2 5.06 -13.28 7.40
N PHE A 3 5.24 -13.83 8.60
CA PHE A 3 6.01 -15.04 8.77
C PHE A 3 5.31 -16.21 8.07
N SER A 4 6.07 -17.08 7.43
CA SER A 4 5.54 -18.30 6.81
C SER A 4 4.74 -19.16 7.81
N PHE A 5 5.09 -19.09 9.08
CA PHE A 5 4.35 -19.70 10.18
C PHE A 5 2.86 -19.30 10.22
N PHE A 6 2.53 -18.02 9.98
CA PHE A 6 1.14 -17.54 9.94
C PHE A 6 0.42 -17.84 8.62
N LEU A 7 1.15 -18.37 7.63
CA LEU A 7 0.65 -18.72 6.31
C LEU A 7 0.58 -20.24 6.10
N ASP A 8 0.45 -21.02 7.16
CA ASP A 8 0.47 -22.49 7.13
C ASP A 8 1.71 -23.04 6.41
N GLY A 9 2.87 -22.45 6.64
CA GLY A 9 4.13 -22.79 6.00
C GLY A 9 4.28 -22.32 4.56
N LYS A 10 3.31 -21.59 4.01
CA LYS A 10 3.42 -21.02 2.65
C LYS A 10 4.36 -19.83 2.65
N GLN A 11 5.17 -19.74 1.60
CA GLN A 11 6.05 -18.59 1.40
C GLN A 11 5.23 -17.31 1.16
N ALA A 12 5.60 -16.22 1.84
CA ALA A 12 5.04 -14.90 1.57
C ALA A 12 5.33 -14.45 0.12
N VAL A 13 4.50 -13.57 -0.41
CA VAL A 13 4.66 -13.00 -1.75
C VAL A 13 4.88 -11.49 -1.67
N ALA A 14 5.62 -10.96 -2.64
CA ALA A 14 5.96 -9.53 -2.73
C ALA A 14 6.18 -9.11 -4.19
N PRO A 15 6.35 -7.82 -4.50
CA PRO A 15 6.72 -7.38 -5.84
C PRO A 15 8.06 -7.97 -6.31
N SER A 16 9.01 -8.16 -5.39
CA SER A 16 10.32 -8.76 -5.69
C SER A 16 10.84 -9.54 -4.49
N ALA A 17 11.78 -10.48 -4.72
CA ALA A 17 12.34 -11.35 -3.70
C ALA A 17 13.38 -10.63 -2.81
N VAL A 18 12.96 -9.53 -2.16
CA VAL A 18 13.79 -8.76 -1.24
C VAL A 18 13.55 -9.25 0.19
N PRO A 19 14.59 -9.73 0.92
CA PRO A 19 14.44 -10.23 2.27
C PRO A 19 13.90 -9.16 3.22
N SER A 20 12.90 -9.50 4.03
CA SER A 20 12.43 -8.64 5.12
C SER A 20 13.48 -8.57 6.24
N ARG A 21 13.80 -7.37 6.70
CA ARG A 21 14.71 -7.18 7.84
C ARG A 21 14.07 -7.62 9.16
N MET A 22 12.76 -7.62 9.24
CA MET A 22 12.01 -7.96 10.44
C MET A 22 11.78 -9.47 10.56
N THR A 23 11.30 -10.11 9.49
CA THR A 23 11.03 -11.55 9.51
C THR A 23 12.24 -12.40 9.13
N ARG A 24 13.22 -11.79 8.45
CA ARG A 24 14.40 -12.44 7.84
C ARG A 24 14.04 -13.48 6.77
N GLU A 25 12.80 -13.54 6.36
CA GLU A 25 12.32 -14.40 5.30
C GLU A 25 12.39 -13.68 3.95
N THR A 26 12.67 -14.43 2.89
CA THR A 26 12.64 -13.93 1.52
C THR A 26 11.30 -14.29 0.90
N PRO A 27 10.48 -13.31 0.48
CA PRO A 27 9.24 -13.59 -0.21
C PRO A 27 9.49 -14.09 -1.62
N ARG A 28 8.50 -14.77 -2.20
CA ARG A 28 8.48 -15.10 -3.63
C ARG A 28 7.96 -13.89 -4.41
N GLU A 29 8.59 -13.62 -5.54
CA GLU A 29 8.09 -12.60 -6.46
C GLU A 29 6.76 -13.02 -7.09
N LEU A 30 5.82 -12.08 -7.19
CA LEU A 30 4.53 -12.27 -7.85
C LEU A 30 4.69 -12.26 -9.38
N THR A 31 4.00 -13.16 -10.06
CA THR A 31 3.80 -13.08 -11.51
C THR A 31 2.79 -11.99 -11.86
N ILE A 32 2.76 -11.54 -13.13
CA ILE A 32 1.77 -10.55 -13.61
C ILE A 32 0.34 -11.07 -13.45
N ASP A 33 0.10 -12.34 -13.73
CA ASP A 33 -1.24 -12.92 -13.58
C ASP A 33 -1.69 -12.97 -12.12
N GLU A 34 -0.78 -13.27 -11.19
CA GLU A 34 -1.06 -13.20 -9.75
C GLU A 34 -1.36 -11.77 -9.28
N ILE A 35 -0.64 -10.77 -9.82
CA ILE A 35 -0.92 -9.35 -9.53
C ILE A 35 -2.34 -9.00 -9.95
N LYS A 36 -2.76 -9.36 -11.17
CA LYS A 36 -4.12 -9.13 -11.67
C LYS A 36 -5.18 -9.85 -10.83
N GLU A 37 -4.89 -11.08 -10.42
CA GLU A 37 -5.79 -11.84 -9.55
C GLU A 37 -5.93 -11.15 -8.17
N ILE A 38 -4.84 -10.63 -7.61
CA ILE A 38 -4.89 -9.88 -6.34
C ILE A 38 -5.71 -8.60 -6.49
N VAL A 39 -5.56 -7.85 -7.58
CA VAL A 39 -6.39 -6.67 -7.88
C VAL A 39 -7.89 -7.05 -7.87
N ASN A 40 -8.25 -8.15 -8.55
CA ASN A 40 -9.62 -8.65 -8.54
C ASN A 40 -10.09 -9.03 -7.13
N ARG A 41 -9.26 -9.69 -6.31
CA ARG A 41 -9.61 -10.06 -4.94
C ARG A 41 -9.87 -8.85 -4.03
N PHE A 42 -9.13 -7.75 -4.20
CA PHE A 42 -9.42 -6.50 -3.50
C PHE A 42 -10.82 -5.97 -3.84
N SER A 43 -11.16 -5.91 -5.13
CA SER A 43 -12.48 -5.43 -5.55
C SER A 43 -13.61 -6.33 -5.04
N GLN A 44 -13.44 -7.65 -5.11
CA GLN A 44 -14.42 -8.60 -4.57
C GLN A 44 -14.55 -8.50 -3.03
N ALA A 45 -13.48 -8.16 -2.33
CA ALA A 45 -13.55 -7.89 -0.89
C ALA A 45 -14.40 -6.64 -0.59
N ALA A 46 -14.21 -5.55 -1.33
CA ALA A 46 -15.02 -4.34 -1.20
C ALA A 46 -16.49 -4.58 -1.50
N VAL A 47 -16.80 -5.38 -2.53
CA VAL A 47 -18.19 -5.81 -2.83
C VAL A 47 -18.82 -6.55 -1.64
N ARG A 48 -18.09 -7.46 -1.01
CA ARG A 48 -18.59 -8.16 0.19
C ARG A 48 -18.84 -7.21 1.35
N VAL A 49 -17.97 -6.23 1.58
CA VAL A 49 -18.14 -5.20 2.61
C VAL A 49 -19.41 -4.39 2.35
N LYS A 50 -19.60 -3.92 1.11
CA LYS A 50 -20.82 -3.18 0.71
C LYS A 50 -22.08 -4.03 0.90
N LYS A 51 -22.07 -5.30 0.47
CA LYS A 51 -23.19 -6.23 0.67
C LYS A 51 -23.49 -6.53 2.14
N ALA A 52 -22.50 -6.46 3.01
CA ALA A 52 -22.67 -6.63 4.45
C ALA A 52 -23.25 -5.38 5.16
N GLY A 53 -23.49 -4.28 4.41
CA GLY A 53 -24.14 -3.07 4.94
C GLY A 53 -23.17 -2.08 5.61
N TYR A 54 -21.87 -2.16 5.31
CA TYR A 54 -20.92 -1.12 5.75
C TYR A 54 -21.03 0.12 4.86
N ASP A 55 -20.67 1.28 5.43
CA ASP A 55 -20.80 2.59 4.79
C ASP A 55 -19.62 2.95 3.87
N GLY A 56 -18.52 2.21 3.92
CA GLY A 56 -17.33 2.44 3.10
C GLY A 56 -16.23 1.41 3.38
N VAL A 57 -15.10 1.57 2.69
CA VAL A 57 -13.88 0.75 2.89
C VAL A 57 -12.66 1.63 3.10
N GLU A 58 -11.75 1.20 3.99
CA GLU A 58 -10.40 1.73 4.04
C GLU A 58 -9.43 0.68 3.50
N VAL A 59 -8.66 1.06 2.47
CA VAL A 59 -7.64 0.21 1.85
C VAL A 59 -6.27 0.60 2.38
N LEU A 60 -5.55 -0.37 2.96
CA LEU A 60 -4.21 -0.13 3.49
C LEU A 60 -3.17 -0.14 2.36
N SER A 61 -2.59 1.04 2.11
CA SER A 61 -1.54 1.29 1.12
C SER A 61 -0.26 1.85 1.77
N GLY A 62 0.03 1.43 2.99
CA GLY A 62 1.16 1.95 3.78
C GLY A 62 1.89 0.88 4.58
N THR A 63 2.79 1.34 5.44
CA THR A 63 3.47 0.59 6.52
C THR A 63 4.34 -0.59 6.10
N GLY A 64 4.56 -0.85 4.81
CA GLY A 64 5.33 -1.99 4.33
C GLY A 64 4.50 -3.21 3.95
N TYR A 65 3.16 -3.04 3.78
CA TYR A 65 2.30 -4.07 3.20
C TYR A 65 2.30 -4.01 1.68
N LEU A 66 1.65 -4.97 1.02
CA LEU A 66 1.81 -5.28 -0.39
C LEU A 66 1.73 -4.05 -1.31
N ILE A 67 0.73 -3.17 -1.16
CA ILE A 67 0.61 -1.98 -2.04
C ILE A 67 1.81 -1.04 -1.83
N SER A 68 2.21 -0.79 -0.59
CA SER A 68 3.38 0.04 -0.32
C SER A 68 4.70 -0.63 -0.72
N GLU A 69 4.77 -1.97 -0.72
CA GLU A 69 5.93 -2.71 -1.23
C GLU A 69 6.08 -2.52 -2.75
N PHE A 70 4.98 -2.51 -3.51
CA PHE A 70 5.01 -2.18 -4.95
C PHE A 70 5.45 -0.74 -5.19
N LEU A 71 4.96 0.20 -4.40
CA LEU A 71 5.25 1.62 -4.54
C LEU A 71 6.72 1.96 -4.23
N SER A 72 7.33 1.28 -3.25
CA SER A 72 8.66 1.61 -2.75
C SER A 72 9.79 1.03 -3.63
N PRO A 73 10.75 1.85 -4.09
CA PRO A 73 11.92 1.36 -4.80
C PRO A 73 12.86 0.53 -3.91
N PHE A 74 12.65 0.56 -2.58
CA PHE A 74 13.39 -0.28 -1.65
C PHE A 74 13.03 -1.77 -1.81
N THR A 75 11.76 -2.10 -2.02
CA THR A 75 11.26 -3.48 -2.13
C THR A 75 10.88 -3.89 -3.54
N ASN A 76 10.55 -2.94 -4.41
CA ASN A 76 10.19 -3.21 -5.80
C ASN A 76 11.41 -3.07 -6.71
N LYS A 77 11.94 -4.22 -7.17
CA LYS A 77 13.08 -4.32 -8.09
C LYS A 77 12.66 -4.87 -9.47
N ARG A 78 11.36 -4.83 -9.76
CA ARG A 78 10.82 -5.27 -11.05
C ARG A 78 11.27 -4.36 -12.19
N GLU A 79 11.39 -4.96 -13.40
CA GLU A 79 11.73 -4.27 -14.65
C GLU A 79 10.59 -4.30 -15.66
N ASP A 80 9.41 -4.81 -15.24
CA ASP A 80 8.19 -4.86 -16.03
C ASP A 80 7.28 -3.64 -15.76
N ASP A 81 6.04 -3.70 -16.27
CA ASP A 81 5.03 -2.64 -16.14
C ASP A 81 4.65 -2.27 -14.68
N TYR A 82 5.08 -3.05 -13.70
CA TYR A 82 4.83 -2.81 -12.27
C TYR A 82 6.07 -2.36 -11.51
N GLY A 83 7.20 -2.07 -12.21
CA GLY A 83 8.46 -1.67 -11.58
C GLY A 83 9.26 -0.65 -12.36
N GLY A 84 10.45 -0.31 -11.89
CA GLY A 84 11.32 0.70 -12.48
C GLY A 84 10.85 2.12 -12.20
N SER A 85 10.13 2.77 -13.12
CA SER A 85 9.66 4.15 -12.95
C SER A 85 8.64 4.30 -11.80
N PHE A 86 8.47 5.52 -11.30
CA PHE A 86 7.51 5.77 -10.24
C PHE A 86 6.08 5.51 -10.71
N GLU A 87 5.75 5.85 -11.95
CA GLU A 87 4.46 5.58 -12.58
C GLU A 87 4.14 4.08 -12.57
N ASN A 88 5.10 3.25 -12.95
CA ASN A 88 4.94 1.80 -12.95
C ASN A 88 4.79 1.25 -11.52
N ARG A 89 5.55 1.79 -10.56
CA ARG A 89 5.42 1.37 -9.16
C ARG A 89 4.09 1.76 -8.53
N MET A 90 3.46 2.86 -8.95
CA MET A 90 2.11 3.26 -8.53
C MET A 90 1.03 2.37 -9.13
N ARG A 91 1.25 1.77 -10.30
CA ARG A 91 0.27 1.05 -11.11
C ARG A 91 -0.57 0.06 -10.31
N PHE A 92 0.07 -0.83 -9.53
CA PHE A 92 -0.67 -1.84 -8.76
C PHE A 92 -1.68 -1.20 -7.79
N GLY A 93 -1.25 -0.19 -7.02
CA GLY A 93 -2.14 0.50 -6.08
C GLY A 93 -3.29 1.22 -6.79
N LEU A 94 -3.02 1.88 -7.92
CA LEU A 94 -4.04 2.58 -8.70
C LEU A 94 -5.04 1.60 -9.33
N GLU A 95 -4.58 0.47 -9.88
CA GLU A 95 -5.44 -0.57 -10.43
C GLU A 95 -6.36 -1.19 -9.37
N VAL A 96 -5.87 -1.37 -8.13
CA VAL A 96 -6.71 -1.82 -7.00
C VAL A 96 -7.84 -0.83 -6.75
N MET A 97 -7.56 0.48 -6.65
CA MET A 97 -8.58 1.49 -6.38
C MET A 97 -9.58 1.62 -7.54
N GLN A 98 -9.10 1.60 -8.78
CA GLN A 98 -9.96 1.61 -9.97
C GLN A 98 -10.89 0.38 -10.01
N ALA A 99 -10.35 -0.81 -9.69
CA ALA A 99 -11.14 -2.03 -9.65
C ALA A 99 -12.20 -1.98 -8.54
N ILE A 100 -11.87 -1.47 -7.36
CA ILE A 100 -12.82 -1.28 -6.26
C ILE A 100 -13.91 -0.30 -6.71
N ARG A 101 -13.54 0.91 -7.19
CA ARG A 101 -14.49 1.95 -7.61
C ARG A 101 -15.48 1.44 -8.66
N ARG A 102 -14.99 0.73 -9.68
CA ARG A 102 -15.84 0.14 -10.72
C ARG A 102 -16.90 -0.81 -10.15
N GLU A 103 -16.54 -1.61 -9.14
CA GLU A 103 -17.45 -2.62 -8.58
C GLU A 103 -18.40 -2.06 -7.51
N VAL A 104 -17.96 -1.08 -6.72
CA VAL A 104 -18.79 -0.53 -5.63
C VAL A 104 -19.62 0.68 -6.07
N GLY A 105 -19.31 1.29 -7.24
CA GLY A 105 -20.01 2.49 -7.75
C GLY A 105 -19.55 3.78 -7.08
N GLU A 106 -20.10 4.91 -7.53
CA GLU A 106 -19.64 6.26 -7.16
C GLU A 106 -20.02 6.67 -5.73
N ASP A 107 -21.13 6.15 -5.20
CA ASP A 107 -21.68 6.57 -3.90
C ASP A 107 -21.07 5.83 -2.70
N PHE A 108 -20.18 4.86 -2.92
CA PHE A 108 -19.59 4.09 -1.83
C PHE A 108 -18.20 4.62 -1.48
N PRO A 109 -17.98 5.19 -0.29
CA PRO A 109 -16.72 5.79 0.09
C PRO A 109 -15.53 4.83 0.06
N ILE A 110 -14.45 5.26 -0.60
CA ILE A 110 -13.16 4.58 -0.62
C ILE A 110 -12.13 5.48 0.08
N ILE A 111 -11.63 5.02 1.20
CA ILE A 111 -10.56 5.67 1.95
C ILE A 111 -9.27 4.91 1.70
N VAL A 112 -8.15 5.62 1.50
CA VAL A 112 -6.84 4.99 1.40
C VAL A 112 -5.96 5.42 2.57
N ARG A 113 -5.48 4.44 3.33
CA ARG A 113 -4.48 4.68 4.37
C ARG A 113 -3.09 4.51 3.77
N MET A 114 -2.37 5.63 3.59
CA MET A 114 -1.05 5.68 2.97
C MET A 114 -0.03 6.37 3.86
N ASN A 115 1.25 6.14 3.62
CA ASN A 115 2.30 6.87 4.31
C ASN A 115 2.40 8.31 3.79
N GLY A 116 2.66 9.26 4.68
CA GLY A 116 3.11 10.60 4.30
C GLY A 116 4.62 10.68 4.04
N ASN A 117 5.37 9.69 4.55
CA ASN A 117 6.79 9.44 4.31
C ASN A 117 7.12 8.01 4.77
N ASP A 118 7.90 7.26 4.01
CA ASP A 118 8.28 5.89 4.39
C ASP A 118 9.28 5.86 5.55
N PHE A 119 10.08 6.90 5.72
CA PHE A 119 11.19 6.97 6.68
C PHE A 119 12.15 5.78 6.58
N MET A 120 12.25 5.21 5.40
CA MET A 120 13.14 4.10 5.07
C MET A 120 14.25 4.57 4.15
N PRO A 121 15.52 4.21 4.41
CA PRO A 121 16.59 4.43 3.45
C PRO A 121 16.26 3.75 2.11
N GLY A 122 16.22 4.52 1.02
CA GLY A 122 15.84 4.04 -0.31
C GLY A 122 14.35 3.81 -0.52
N GLY A 123 13.49 4.24 0.40
CA GLY A 123 12.03 4.27 0.26
C GLY A 123 11.52 5.57 -0.39
N ASN A 124 10.20 5.74 -0.42
CA ASN A 124 9.57 6.94 -0.96
C ASN A 124 9.64 8.10 0.05
N GLY A 125 9.98 9.27 -0.48
CA GLY A 125 9.92 10.52 0.26
C GLY A 125 8.54 11.19 0.17
N ARG A 126 8.42 12.34 0.84
CA ARG A 126 7.15 13.09 0.86
C ARG A 126 6.66 13.49 -0.54
N LYS A 127 7.56 13.92 -1.45
CA LYS A 127 7.18 14.35 -2.80
C LYS A 127 6.58 13.21 -3.63
N ASP A 128 7.19 12.03 -3.54
CA ASP A 128 6.69 10.84 -4.24
C ASP A 128 5.30 10.47 -3.74
N LEU A 129 5.11 10.47 -2.42
CA LEU A 129 3.83 10.11 -1.80
C LEU A 129 2.75 11.18 -2.01
N GLN A 130 3.10 12.46 -2.14
CA GLN A 130 2.17 13.51 -2.57
C GLN A 130 1.70 13.29 -4.02
N GLU A 131 2.60 12.87 -4.92
CA GLU A 131 2.20 12.53 -6.29
C GLU A 131 1.30 11.31 -6.31
N TYR A 132 1.62 10.27 -5.56
CA TYR A 132 0.73 9.11 -5.42
C TYR A 132 -0.65 9.51 -4.88
N ALA A 133 -0.71 10.40 -3.90
CA ALA A 133 -1.97 10.92 -3.35
C ALA A 133 -2.82 11.61 -4.44
N ARG A 134 -2.20 12.43 -5.31
CA ARG A 134 -2.92 13.07 -6.45
C ARG A 134 -3.48 12.03 -7.41
N GLN A 135 -2.69 11.01 -7.73
CA GLN A 135 -3.13 9.94 -8.63
C GLN A 135 -4.28 9.11 -8.00
N LEU A 136 -4.25 8.87 -6.68
CA LEU A 136 -5.36 8.21 -5.97
C LEU A 136 -6.68 8.99 -6.10
N VAL A 137 -6.64 10.32 -5.98
CA VAL A 137 -7.82 11.17 -6.18
C VAL A 137 -8.35 11.04 -7.61
N GLN A 138 -7.47 11.02 -8.62
CA GLN A 138 -7.86 10.87 -10.03
C GLN A 138 -8.57 9.54 -10.33
N VAL A 139 -8.27 8.49 -9.58
CA VAL A 139 -8.92 7.18 -9.75
C VAL A 139 -10.14 6.97 -8.83
N GLY A 140 -10.61 8.05 -8.19
CA GLY A 140 -11.87 8.05 -7.44
C GLY A 140 -11.75 7.66 -5.97
N VAL A 141 -10.62 7.91 -5.33
CA VAL A 141 -10.48 7.81 -3.86
C VAL A 141 -11.08 9.05 -3.22
N ASP A 142 -11.95 8.88 -2.21
CA ASP A 142 -12.71 9.95 -1.58
C ASP A 142 -11.97 10.62 -0.42
N ALA A 143 -11.13 9.87 0.30
CA ALA A 143 -10.37 10.39 1.43
C ALA A 143 -9.02 9.68 1.63
N LEU A 144 -8.07 10.41 2.21
CA LEU A 144 -6.75 9.88 2.56
C LEU A 144 -6.56 9.90 4.07
N ASN A 145 -6.16 8.75 4.62
CA ASN A 145 -5.71 8.59 6.00
C ASN A 145 -4.19 8.54 6.00
N ILE A 146 -3.54 9.61 6.49
CA ILE A 146 -2.08 9.72 6.41
C ILE A 146 -1.42 9.04 7.61
N ASN A 147 -0.64 8.01 7.31
CA ASN A 147 0.16 7.24 8.25
C ASN A 147 1.64 7.66 8.23
N VAL A 148 2.42 7.14 9.17
CA VAL A 148 3.82 7.48 9.38
C VAL A 148 4.69 6.23 9.25
N GLY A 149 5.54 6.20 8.23
CA GLY A 149 6.63 5.24 8.11
C GLY A 149 6.24 3.78 7.89
N TRP A 150 7.26 2.97 7.76
CA TRP A 150 7.17 1.51 7.66
C TRP A 150 7.41 0.86 9.01
N HIS A 151 6.95 -0.39 9.20
CA HIS A 151 7.27 -1.19 10.39
C HIS A 151 8.78 -1.37 10.61
N GLU A 152 9.58 -1.38 9.56
CA GLU A 152 11.05 -1.48 9.61
C GLU A 152 11.75 -0.12 9.73
N ALA A 153 11.02 0.99 9.74
CA ALA A 153 11.61 2.32 9.88
C ALA A 153 12.20 2.51 11.28
N ARG A 154 13.35 3.19 11.34
CA ARG A 154 13.96 3.59 12.63
C ARG A 154 13.22 4.73 13.30
N VAL A 155 12.50 5.54 12.52
CA VAL A 155 11.64 6.59 13.05
C VAL A 155 10.41 5.90 13.64
N PRO A 156 10.16 6.05 14.94
CA PRO A 156 9.01 5.41 15.56
C PRO A 156 7.72 5.99 14.96
N GLN A 157 6.74 5.14 14.81
CA GLN A 157 5.38 5.56 14.52
C GLN A 157 4.84 6.39 15.70
N ILE A 158 3.57 6.76 15.69
CA ILE A 158 2.96 7.55 16.76
C ILE A 158 2.96 6.73 18.06
N VAL A 159 3.95 7.00 18.93
CA VAL A 159 4.14 6.36 20.23
C VAL A 159 4.22 7.43 21.33
N THR A 160 4.08 7.03 22.59
CA THR A 160 4.03 7.94 23.74
C THR A 160 5.24 8.88 23.84
N SER A 161 6.43 8.44 23.39
CA SER A 161 7.66 9.24 23.39
C SER A 161 7.73 10.30 22.29
N VAL A 162 6.79 10.29 21.33
CA VAL A 162 6.72 11.25 20.23
C VAL A 162 5.78 12.40 20.62
N PRO A 163 6.21 13.67 20.52
CA PRO A 163 5.36 14.81 20.82
C PRO A 163 4.09 14.83 19.98
N ARG A 164 2.97 15.27 20.58
CA ARG A 164 1.69 15.37 19.90
C ARG A 164 1.81 16.28 18.67
N GLY A 165 1.22 15.86 17.55
CA GLY A 165 1.14 16.65 16.32
C GLY A 165 2.45 16.76 15.54
N VAL A 166 3.57 16.15 15.98
CA VAL A 166 4.87 16.27 15.31
C VAL A 166 4.85 15.83 13.85
N PHE A 167 4.02 14.86 13.49
CA PHE A 167 3.86 14.37 12.12
C PHE A 167 2.73 15.04 11.34
N GLY A 168 2.02 16.03 11.93
CA GLY A 168 0.91 16.74 11.27
C GLY A 168 1.29 17.39 9.94
N TYR A 169 2.56 17.74 9.75
CA TYR A 169 3.07 18.29 8.49
C TYR A 169 2.98 17.31 7.31
N LEU A 170 2.89 16.01 7.57
CA LEU A 170 2.77 14.99 6.52
C LEU A 170 1.38 15.02 5.84
N ALA A 171 0.36 15.47 6.58
CA ALA A 171 -1.00 15.61 6.06
C ALA A 171 -1.28 16.98 5.40
N LYS A 172 -0.32 17.92 5.48
CA LYS A 172 -0.43 19.20 4.76
C LYS A 172 0.08 18.98 3.33
N GLY A 173 -0.86 19.01 2.38
CA GLY A 173 -0.64 18.89 0.95
C GLY A 173 -0.02 20.13 0.32
#